data_c5c20e17c364ed2c7bb67e29a23743b9
#
_entry.id   c5c20e17c364ed2c7bb67e29a23743b9
#
_cell.length_a   1.000
_cell.length_b   1.000
_cell.length_c   1.000
_cell.angle_alpha   90.00
_cell.angle_beta   90.00
_cell.angle_gamma   90.00
#
_symmetry.space_group_name_H-M   'P 1'
#
loop_
_entity.id
_entity.type
_entity.pdbx_description
1 polymer ?
#
loop_
_entity_poly.entity_id
_entity_poly.type
_entity_poly.pdbx_seq_one_letter_code
_entity_poly.pdbx_strand_id
1 'polypeptide(L)'
;MKIIQSFWTKPTYHNSDDANARFNGGWPNQKYAFYSFALSALTINRFYNKNELFTDNRGKELFNGLLELPYSDIHTNLEKINHHHPKLWAFGKLVTCADQNEPFIHLDNDIFIWDKIPYDNDQYDIITQNVEANFPGYGKTFRYMLSNFETIPDELIKTYYKNGKILAHNAGVIGGKNFQFFKELYEKAKVLIESNQHHFNNIDVGIFNTIFEQQLGYAIAEKNNLKVQYLFEDVQPNFVEIIDFSTIPLISKFIHCIGFAKKSVFACEQIEARLQYHFPEYYKHLKNKLHKLFPNEGFDNEIEASRLQKIFDFYDFVENTTPEELLNTKFSLNKDCIIDFNADPMTIEFTIPYSGKKDKKYLEGWHSILLYFLEPVSVQELYDELHKDQDFIKQFGEGFVDFKTKMLSFVLEKTLLLEILQTEPIIVSQPV
;
A
#
# COMPACT_ATOMS: atom_id res chain seq x y z
N MET A 1 -7.35 -5.00 -20.75
CA MET A 1 -6.27 -4.28 -20.04
C MET A 1 -5.29 -5.31 -19.49
N LYS A 2 -4.00 -5.13 -19.74
CA LYS A 2 -2.91 -5.95 -19.22
C LYS A 2 -2.40 -5.34 -17.90
N ILE A 3 -2.15 -6.19 -16.92
CA ILE A 3 -1.38 -5.80 -15.72
C ILE A 3 0.06 -6.23 -15.92
N ILE A 4 0.98 -5.37 -15.52
CA ILE A 4 2.41 -5.69 -15.49
C ILE A 4 2.97 -5.38 -14.11
N GLN A 5 3.94 -6.18 -13.69
CA GLN A 5 4.79 -5.93 -12.53
C GLN A 5 6.25 -5.93 -12.96
N SER A 6 7.11 -5.25 -12.23
CA SER A 6 8.54 -5.28 -12.49
C SER A 6 9.33 -5.51 -11.22
N PHE A 7 10.43 -6.25 -11.34
CA PHE A 7 11.33 -6.48 -10.23
C PHE A 7 12.76 -6.68 -10.73
N TRP A 8 13.58 -5.65 -10.59
CA TRP A 8 15.01 -5.74 -10.84
C TRP A 8 15.72 -6.20 -9.57
N THR A 9 16.34 -7.38 -9.59
CA THR A 9 16.85 -8.01 -8.37
C THR A 9 18.14 -7.38 -7.83
N LYS A 10 18.97 -6.76 -8.68
CA LYS A 10 20.25 -6.18 -8.27
C LYS A 10 20.18 -5.24 -7.07
N PRO A 11 19.16 -4.37 -6.90
CA PRO A 11 19.01 -3.53 -5.72
C PRO A 11 18.93 -4.29 -4.39
N THR A 12 18.45 -5.53 -4.41
CA THR A 12 18.20 -6.31 -3.19
C THR A 12 19.34 -7.21 -2.75
N TYR A 13 20.25 -7.56 -3.68
CA TYR A 13 21.33 -8.51 -3.39
C TYR A 13 22.68 -8.11 -4.02
N HIS A 14 22.88 -6.88 -4.36
CA HIS A 14 24.02 -6.38 -5.17
C HIS A 14 25.41 -6.92 -4.76
N ASN A 15 25.56 -7.49 -3.58
CA ASN A 15 26.80 -8.12 -3.09
C ASN A 15 26.74 -9.66 -3.03
N SER A 16 25.67 -10.29 -3.59
CA SER A 16 25.48 -11.73 -3.57
C SER A 16 25.29 -12.29 -4.97
N ASP A 17 25.91 -13.44 -5.27
CA ASP A 17 25.70 -14.19 -6.49
C ASP A 17 24.61 -15.24 -6.38
N ASP A 18 24.01 -15.40 -5.19
CA ASP A 18 22.90 -16.32 -4.94
C ASP A 18 21.54 -15.67 -5.21
N ALA A 19 20.76 -16.23 -6.13
CA ALA A 19 19.39 -15.80 -6.43
C ALA A 19 18.42 -15.97 -5.23
N ASN A 20 18.77 -16.87 -4.29
CA ASN A 20 18.01 -17.11 -3.08
C ASN A 20 18.51 -16.28 -1.88
N ALA A 21 19.42 -15.33 -2.10
CA ALA A 21 19.83 -14.39 -1.08
C ALA A 21 18.67 -13.49 -0.64
N ARG A 22 18.86 -12.71 0.40
CA ARG A 22 17.82 -11.90 1.04
C ARG A 22 17.19 -10.89 0.09
N PHE A 23 15.91 -11.10 -0.24
CA PHE A 23 15.08 -10.22 -1.06
C PHE A 23 14.04 -9.50 -0.20
N ASN A 24 14.43 -8.63 0.71
CA ASN A 24 13.46 -8.03 1.65
C ASN A 24 12.82 -6.72 1.14
N GLY A 25 13.26 -6.12 0.04
CA GLY A 25 12.54 -4.99 -0.59
C GLY A 25 11.94 -3.93 0.36
N GLY A 26 12.58 -3.71 1.54
CA GLY A 26 12.09 -2.85 2.61
C GLY A 26 11.30 -3.56 3.73
N TRP A 27 10.98 -4.84 3.57
CA TRP A 27 10.35 -5.67 4.59
C TRP A 27 11.33 -6.03 5.73
N PRO A 28 10.85 -6.35 6.95
CA PRO A 28 11.73 -6.66 8.08
C PRO A 28 12.55 -7.93 7.87
N ASN A 29 12.06 -8.88 7.08
CA ASN A 29 12.76 -10.11 6.73
C ASN A 29 12.30 -10.67 5.38
N GLN A 30 12.95 -11.72 4.91
CA GLN A 30 12.66 -12.38 3.65
C GLN A 30 11.27 -13.02 3.58
N LYS A 31 10.77 -13.56 4.71
CA LYS A 31 9.43 -14.15 4.81
C LYS A 31 8.35 -13.20 4.29
N TYR A 32 8.33 -11.97 4.83
CA TYR A 32 7.29 -11.01 4.46
C TYR A 32 7.48 -10.41 3.07
N ALA A 33 8.72 -10.31 2.57
CA ALA A 33 8.97 -9.97 1.19
C ALA A 33 8.34 -11.00 0.23
N PHE A 34 8.57 -12.29 0.48
CA PHE A 34 8.05 -13.36 -0.35
C PHE A 34 6.52 -13.50 -0.25
N TYR A 35 5.96 -13.33 0.95
CA TYR A 35 4.51 -13.35 1.14
C TYR A 35 3.84 -12.14 0.47
N SER A 36 4.49 -10.96 0.49
CA SER A 36 4.02 -9.78 -0.24
C SER A 36 3.99 -10.03 -1.74
N PHE A 37 5.07 -10.54 -2.33
CA PHE A 37 5.11 -10.90 -3.75
C PHE A 37 4.01 -11.90 -4.11
N ALA A 38 3.82 -12.90 -3.27
CA ALA A 38 2.79 -13.92 -3.49
C ALA A 38 1.38 -13.33 -3.42
N LEU A 39 1.06 -12.60 -2.36
CA LEU A 39 -0.27 -12.00 -2.19
C LEU A 39 -0.58 -11.02 -3.33
N SER A 40 0.40 -10.20 -3.75
CA SER A 40 0.24 -9.27 -4.87
C SER A 40 -0.09 -10.00 -6.17
N ALA A 41 0.75 -10.94 -6.59
CA ALA A 41 0.52 -11.67 -7.84
C ALA A 41 -0.79 -12.48 -7.83
N LEU A 42 -1.11 -13.14 -6.72
CA LEU A 42 -2.30 -13.97 -6.59
C LEU A 42 -3.59 -13.14 -6.55
N THR A 43 -3.60 -12.00 -5.84
CA THR A 43 -4.78 -11.11 -5.83
C THR A 43 -5.02 -10.48 -7.19
N ILE A 44 -3.96 -10.06 -7.91
CA ILE A 44 -4.07 -9.56 -9.28
C ILE A 44 -4.70 -10.63 -10.20
N ASN A 45 -4.25 -11.87 -10.12
CA ASN A 45 -4.73 -12.95 -10.99
C ASN A 45 -6.21 -13.33 -10.75
N ARG A 46 -6.82 -12.95 -9.63
CA ARG A 46 -8.27 -13.09 -9.44
C ARG A 46 -9.09 -12.23 -10.40
N PHE A 47 -8.53 -11.09 -10.80
CA PHE A 47 -9.27 -10.07 -11.58
C PHE A 47 -8.77 -9.91 -13.00
N TYR A 48 -7.53 -10.35 -13.28
CA TYR A 48 -6.87 -10.16 -14.58
C TYR A 48 -6.24 -11.45 -15.09
N ASN A 49 -6.66 -11.86 -16.28
CA ASN A 49 -6.11 -13.06 -16.94
C ASN A 49 -4.72 -12.82 -17.54
N LYS A 50 -4.29 -11.56 -17.68
CA LYS A 50 -3.00 -11.17 -18.25
C LYS A 50 -2.26 -10.35 -17.22
N ASN A 51 -1.41 -11.02 -16.46
CA ASN A 51 -0.50 -10.44 -15.47
C ASN A 51 0.92 -10.89 -15.83
N GLU A 52 1.75 -9.97 -16.31
CA GLU A 52 3.10 -10.24 -16.80
C GLU A 52 4.16 -9.67 -15.86
N LEU A 53 5.25 -10.40 -15.66
CA LEU A 53 6.40 -9.96 -14.86
C LEU A 53 7.56 -9.57 -15.77
N PHE A 54 8.15 -8.42 -15.52
CA PHE A 54 9.39 -7.95 -16.15
C PHE A 54 10.50 -7.95 -15.10
N THR A 55 11.57 -8.72 -15.35
CA THR A 55 12.62 -8.94 -14.36
C THR A 55 13.97 -9.23 -15.04
N ASP A 56 14.95 -9.67 -14.27
CA ASP A 56 16.20 -10.27 -14.72
C ASP A 56 16.18 -11.79 -14.55
N ASN A 57 17.24 -12.51 -14.93
CA ASN A 57 17.28 -13.97 -14.85
C ASN A 57 17.10 -14.46 -13.41
N ARG A 58 17.70 -13.79 -12.43
CA ARG A 58 17.53 -14.14 -11.01
C ARG A 58 16.11 -13.91 -10.52
N GLY A 59 15.47 -12.85 -10.98
CA GLY A 59 14.08 -12.62 -10.68
C GLY A 59 13.19 -13.71 -11.28
N LYS A 60 13.48 -14.19 -12.49
CA LYS A 60 12.79 -15.34 -13.08
C LYS A 60 12.95 -16.59 -12.21
N GLU A 61 14.16 -16.89 -11.72
CA GLU A 61 14.40 -18.00 -10.79
C GLU A 61 13.62 -17.81 -9.48
N LEU A 62 13.59 -16.58 -8.94
CA LEU A 62 12.85 -16.26 -7.74
C LEU A 62 11.34 -16.44 -7.93
N PHE A 63 10.74 -15.71 -8.89
CA PHE A 63 9.29 -15.62 -9.01
C PHE A 63 8.66 -16.88 -9.62
N ASN A 64 9.29 -17.48 -10.63
CA ASN A 64 8.80 -18.70 -11.26
C ASN A 64 9.34 -19.98 -10.61
N GLY A 65 10.64 -20.03 -10.30
CA GLY A 65 11.27 -21.25 -9.78
C GLY A 65 11.03 -21.46 -8.29
N LEU A 66 11.28 -20.42 -7.47
CA LEU A 66 11.17 -20.54 -6.02
C LEU A 66 9.74 -20.30 -5.54
N LEU A 67 9.11 -19.19 -5.91
CA LEU A 67 7.80 -18.79 -5.44
C LEU A 67 6.65 -19.40 -6.27
N GLU A 68 6.91 -19.89 -7.47
CA GLU A 68 5.93 -20.52 -8.36
C GLU A 68 4.70 -19.62 -8.61
N LEU A 69 4.94 -18.32 -8.81
CA LEU A 69 3.86 -17.35 -8.97
C LEU A 69 3.22 -17.44 -10.37
N PRO A 70 1.90 -17.33 -10.45
CA PRO A 70 1.15 -17.60 -11.67
C PRO A 70 1.11 -16.40 -12.65
N TYR A 71 2.26 -15.86 -13.00
CA TYR A 71 2.34 -14.87 -14.06
C TYR A 71 2.01 -15.49 -15.41
N SER A 72 1.29 -14.76 -16.26
CA SER A 72 0.95 -15.23 -17.62
C SER A 72 2.16 -15.27 -18.54
N ASP A 73 3.14 -14.40 -18.29
CA ASP A 73 4.45 -14.41 -18.95
C ASP A 73 5.51 -13.76 -18.05
N ILE A 74 6.79 -14.14 -18.24
CA ILE A 74 7.93 -13.58 -17.50
C ILE A 74 9.04 -13.19 -18.47
N HIS A 75 9.30 -11.88 -18.55
CA HIS A 75 10.29 -11.27 -19.43
C HIS A 75 11.56 -10.95 -18.65
N THR A 76 12.74 -11.35 -19.17
CA THR A 76 14.04 -11.10 -18.52
C THR A 76 14.79 -9.90 -19.12
N ASN A 77 14.04 -8.94 -19.66
CA ASN A 77 14.60 -7.76 -20.34
C ASN A 77 15.33 -6.79 -19.41
N LEU A 78 15.18 -6.90 -18.09
CA LEU A 78 15.92 -6.07 -17.13
C LEU A 78 17.40 -6.47 -16.97
N GLU A 79 17.84 -7.59 -17.55
CA GLU A 79 19.26 -7.89 -17.69
C GLU A 79 20.06 -6.75 -18.33
N LYS A 80 19.45 -6.04 -19.30
CA LYS A 80 20.09 -4.94 -20.02
C LYS A 80 20.52 -3.76 -19.14
N ILE A 81 19.96 -3.65 -17.91
CA ILE A 81 20.28 -2.58 -16.97
C ILE A 81 21.21 -3.02 -15.81
N ASN A 82 21.69 -4.24 -15.81
CA ASN A 82 22.58 -4.75 -14.75
C ASN A 82 23.92 -4.03 -14.61
N HIS A 83 24.29 -3.17 -15.58
CA HIS A 83 25.45 -2.30 -15.49
C HIS A 83 25.22 -1.04 -14.63
N HIS A 84 23.96 -0.63 -14.38
CA HIS A 84 23.63 0.54 -13.59
C HIS A 84 23.86 0.33 -12.08
N HIS A 85 23.90 1.45 -11.35
CA HIS A 85 24.12 1.46 -9.90
C HIS A 85 22.99 0.70 -9.15
N PRO A 86 23.31 -0.18 -8.17
CA PRO A 86 22.31 -1.05 -7.52
C PRO A 86 21.26 -0.30 -6.70
N LYS A 87 21.48 0.96 -6.34
CA LYS A 87 20.48 1.76 -5.62
C LYS A 87 19.39 2.38 -6.52
N LEU A 88 19.44 2.18 -7.86
CA LEU A 88 18.47 2.73 -8.82
C LEU A 88 17.29 1.78 -9.02
N TRP A 89 16.60 1.42 -7.93
CA TRP A 89 15.55 0.41 -7.93
C TRP A 89 14.35 0.75 -8.83
N ALA A 90 13.98 2.03 -8.97
CA ALA A 90 12.85 2.44 -9.80
C ALA A 90 13.17 2.41 -11.30
N PHE A 91 14.44 2.34 -11.69
CA PHE A 91 14.82 2.39 -13.10
C PHE A 91 14.31 1.17 -13.88
N GLY A 92 14.24 0.00 -13.24
CA GLY A 92 13.63 -1.19 -13.86
C GLY A 92 12.16 -1.00 -14.25
N LYS A 93 11.39 -0.27 -13.44
CA LYS A 93 10.00 0.07 -13.74
C LYS A 93 9.90 0.97 -14.98
N LEU A 94 10.73 2.00 -15.08
CA LEU A 94 10.73 2.88 -16.24
C LEU A 94 11.05 2.14 -17.53
N VAL A 95 12.05 1.25 -17.50
CA VAL A 95 12.38 0.35 -18.63
C VAL A 95 11.16 -0.49 -19.01
N THR A 96 10.53 -1.10 -18.04
CA THR A 96 9.36 -1.96 -18.25
C THR A 96 8.19 -1.19 -18.86
N CYS A 97 7.88 0.00 -18.38
CA CYS A 97 6.80 0.83 -18.91
C CYS A 97 7.10 1.33 -20.33
N ALA A 98 8.36 1.70 -20.61
CA ALA A 98 8.78 2.18 -21.93
C ALA A 98 8.76 1.08 -23.03
N ASP A 99 8.94 -0.17 -22.64
CA ASP A 99 8.93 -1.32 -23.54
C ASP A 99 7.49 -1.75 -23.93
N GLN A 100 6.43 -1.14 -23.37
CA GLN A 100 5.04 -1.52 -23.66
C GLN A 100 4.55 -0.96 -24.99
N ASN A 101 3.70 -1.72 -25.67
CA ASN A 101 3.08 -1.38 -26.97
C ASN A 101 1.57 -1.64 -27.03
N GLU A 102 0.96 -2.04 -25.91
CA GLU A 102 -0.49 -2.17 -25.69
C GLU A 102 -0.88 -1.54 -24.35
N PRO A 103 -2.12 -1.07 -24.18
CA PRO A 103 -2.55 -0.45 -22.92
C PRO A 103 -2.34 -1.36 -21.72
N PHE A 104 -1.71 -0.82 -20.68
CA PHE A 104 -1.30 -1.55 -19.50
C PHE A 104 -1.50 -0.73 -18.22
N ILE A 105 -1.48 -1.41 -17.07
CA ILE A 105 -1.30 -0.82 -15.76
C ILE A 105 -0.16 -1.57 -15.07
N HIS A 106 0.87 -0.83 -14.64
CA HIS A 106 1.91 -1.34 -13.77
C HIS A 106 1.47 -1.21 -12.31
N LEU A 107 1.60 -2.29 -11.56
CA LEU A 107 1.38 -2.33 -10.10
C LEU A 107 2.68 -2.74 -9.41
N ASP A 108 3.04 -2.04 -8.33
CA ASP A 108 4.18 -2.42 -7.49
C ASP A 108 3.91 -3.76 -6.77
N ASN A 109 4.97 -4.50 -6.44
CA ASN A 109 4.86 -5.85 -5.84
C ASN A 109 4.42 -5.85 -4.36
N ASP A 110 4.09 -4.71 -3.82
CA ASP A 110 3.54 -4.46 -2.48
C ASP A 110 2.14 -3.84 -2.54
N ILE A 111 1.50 -3.95 -3.71
CA ILE A 111 0.10 -3.61 -3.93
C ILE A 111 -0.73 -4.89 -3.94
N PHE A 112 -1.86 -4.85 -3.22
CA PHE A 112 -2.85 -5.90 -3.14
C PHE A 112 -4.21 -5.35 -3.54
N ILE A 113 -4.97 -6.08 -4.36
CA ILE A 113 -6.26 -5.62 -4.88
C ILE A 113 -7.38 -6.62 -4.58
N TRP A 114 -8.58 -6.10 -4.31
CA TRP A 114 -9.82 -6.86 -4.10
C TRP A 114 -10.89 -6.52 -5.13
N ASP A 115 -10.51 -5.74 -6.16
CA ASP A 115 -11.31 -5.49 -7.35
C ASP A 115 -10.39 -5.03 -8.48
N LYS A 116 -10.94 -4.86 -9.68
CA LYS A 116 -10.20 -4.27 -10.80
C LYS A 116 -9.87 -2.82 -10.53
N ILE A 117 -8.66 -2.40 -10.95
CA ILE A 117 -8.29 -0.98 -10.94
C ILE A 117 -9.21 -0.23 -11.92
N PRO A 118 -9.94 0.79 -11.45
CA PRO A 118 -10.83 1.57 -12.31
C PRO A 118 -10.00 2.48 -13.22
N TYR A 119 -9.91 2.14 -14.49
CA TYR A 119 -9.23 2.97 -15.48
C TYR A 119 -10.08 3.13 -16.74
N ASP A 120 -10.45 4.37 -17.05
CA ASP A 120 -11.16 4.74 -18.27
C ASP A 120 -10.16 5.08 -19.39
N ASN A 121 -9.82 4.05 -20.16
CA ASN A 121 -8.86 4.17 -21.26
C ASN A 121 -9.37 5.07 -22.41
N ASP A 122 -10.65 5.33 -22.53
CA ASP A 122 -11.20 6.20 -23.58
C ASP A 122 -11.06 7.68 -23.20
N GLN A 123 -11.22 8.01 -21.94
CA GLN A 123 -11.19 9.38 -21.43
C GLN A 123 -9.77 9.86 -21.08
N TYR A 124 -8.90 8.98 -20.55
CA TYR A 124 -7.60 9.35 -20.00
C TYR A 124 -6.42 8.80 -20.82
N ASP A 125 -5.30 9.51 -20.82
CA ASP A 125 -4.05 9.13 -21.46
C ASP A 125 -3.23 8.18 -20.61
N ILE A 126 -3.18 8.48 -19.30
CA ILE A 126 -2.45 7.72 -18.28
C ILE A 126 -3.27 7.63 -16.99
N ILE A 127 -2.93 6.64 -16.16
CA ILE A 127 -3.39 6.51 -14.78
C ILE A 127 -2.19 6.54 -13.84
N THR A 128 -2.34 7.17 -12.68
CA THR A 128 -1.40 7.08 -11.56
C THR A 128 -2.16 6.93 -10.23
N GLN A 129 -1.46 6.56 -9.15
CA GLN A 129 -2.14 6.35 -7.88
C GLN A 129 -2.76 7.64 -7.34
N ASN A 130 -1.96 8.68 -7.14
CA ASN A 130 -2.37 10.00 -6.65
C ASN A 130 -1.27 11.03 -6.90
N VAL A 131 -1.55 12.30 -6.59
CA VAL A 131 -0.52 13.35 -6.54
C VAL A 131 0.05 13.42 -5.12
N GLU A 132 1.37 13.51 -5.02
CA GLU A 132 2.10 13.82 -3.78
C GLU A 132 2.65 15.24 -3.83
N ALA A 133 2.63 15.94 -2.69
CA ALA A 133 3.18 17.27 -2.57
C ALA A 133 4.23 17.32 -1.44
N ASN A 134 5.41 17.86 -1.76
CA ASN A 134 6.50 18.10 -0.79
C ASN A 134 6.85 16.88 0.09
N PHE A 135 6.91 15.69 -0.48
CA PHE A 135 7.31 14.49 0.26
C PHE A 135 8.63 14.71 1.00
N PRO A 136 8.77 14.28 2.27
CA PRO A 136 9.99 14.47 3.05
C PRO A 136 11.24 13.96 2.33
N GLY A 137 12.28 14.79 2.26
CA GLY A 137 13.55 14.48 1.60
C GLY A 137 13.67 15.01 0.16
N TYR A 138 12.59 15.16 -0.59
CA TYR A 138 12.64 15.71 -1.95
C TYR A 138 13.39 17.04 -2.00
N GLY A 139 13.02 18.00 -1.16
CA GLY A 139 13.58 19.34 -1.18
C GLY A 139 15.10 19.39 -0.96
N LYS A 140 15.68 18.52 -0.13
CA LYS A 140 17.13 18.46 0.08
C LYS A 140 17.85 17.94 -1.15
N THR A 141 17.41 16.79 -1.67
CA THR A 141 18.02 16.15 -2.84
C THR A 141 17.85 17.03 -4.08
N PHE A 142 16.66 17.60 -4.29
CA PHE A 142 16.40 18.46 -5.45
C PHE A 142 17.23 19.75 -5.45
N ARG A 143 17.39 20.41 -4.29
CA ARG A 143 18.29 21.59 -4.18
C ARG A 143 19.74 21.25 -4.48
N TYR A 144 20.21 20.09 -4.01
CA TYR A 144 21.56 19.63 -4.37
C TYR A 144 21.70 19.43 -5.88
N MET A 145 20.71 18.80 -6.52
CA MET A 145 20.68 18.61 -7.97
C MET A 145 20.74 19.95 -8.71
N LEU A 146 19.90 20.92 -8.35
CA LEU A 146 19.89 22.24 -8.99
C LEU A 146 21.23 22.98 -8.92
N SER A 147 22.05 22.70 -7.92
CA SER A 147 23.33 23.38 -7.69
C SER A 147 24.53 22.64 -8.29
N ASN A 148 24.42 21.32 -8.53
CA ASN A 148 25.61 20.50 -8.80
C ASN A 148 25.48 19.58 -10.03
N PHE A 149 24.26 19.23 -10.46
CA PHE A 149 24.10 18.30 -11.59
C PHE A 149 24.37 19.01 -12.92
N GLU A 150 25.06 18.33 -13.81
CA GLU A 150 25.39 18.82 -15.17
C GLU A 150 24.18 18.83 -16.08
N THR A 151 23.26 17.87 -15.88
CA THR A 151 22.09 17.70 -16.71
C THR A 151 20.86 17.46 -15.87
N ILE A 152 19.88 18.36 -15.96
CA ILE A 152 18.55 18.22 -15.34
C ILE A 152 17.51 18.49 -16.42
N PRO A 153 16.49 17.62 -16.58
CA PRO A 153 15.40 17.89 -17.51
C PRO A 153 14.71 19.22 -17.20
N ASP A 154 14.55 20.06 -18.22
CA ASP A 154 13.95 21.38 -18.12
C ASP A 154 12.57 21.36 -17.47
N GLU A 155 11.80 20.30 -17.72
CA GLU A 155 10.47 20.10 -17.18
C GLU A 155 10.47 20.08 -15.64
N LEU A 156 11.43 19.39 -15.02
CA LEU A 156 11.57 19.36 -13.56
C LEU A 156 11.78 20.78 -13.01
N ILE A 157 12.65 21.54 -13.64
CA ILE A 157 12.98 22.92 -13.21
C ILE A 157 11.76 23.83 -13.38
N LYS A 158 11.13 23.79 -14.56
CA LYS A 158 9.98 24.65 -14.90
C LYS A 158 8.78 24.36 -13.99
N THR A 159 8.48 23.09 -13.75
CA THR A 159 7.34 22.68 -12.89
C THR A 159 7.58 23.11 -11.45
N TYR A 160 8.79 22.98 -10.92
CA TYR A 160 9.15 23.43 -9.57
C TYR A 160 8.94 24.94 -9.41
N TYR A 161 9.47 25.75 -10.32
CA TYR A 161 9.33 27.22 -10.23
C TYR A 161 7.89 27.69 -10.48
N LYS A 162 7.14 27.00 -11.34
CA LYS A 162 5.72 27.33 -11.60
C LYS A 162 4.85 27.10 -10.37
N ASN A 163 5.03 25.96 -9.69
CA ASN A 163 4.15 25.55 -8.60
C ASN A 163 4.65 26.02 -7.21
N GLY A 164 5.90 26.47 -7.08
CA GLY A 164 6.51 26.82 -5.80
C GLY A 164 6.68 25.67 -4.83
N LYS A 165 6.42 24.43 -5.28
CA LYS A 165 6.49 23.19 -4.52
C LYS A 165 6.81 22.02 -5.43
N ILE A 166 7.30 20.94 -4.84
CA ILE A 166 7.54 19.67 -5.55
C ILE A 166 6.23 18.89 -5.59
N LEU A 167 5.76 18.63 -6.80
CA LEU A 167 4.62 17.74 -7.08
C LEU A 167 5.13 16.49 -7.80
N ALA A 168 4.58 15.33 -7.44
CA ALA A 168 4.97 14.06 -7.98
C ALA A 168 3.75 13.13 -8.14
N HIS A 169 3.77 12.24 -9.12
CA HIS A 169 2.82 11.13 -9.20
C HIS A 169 3.29 10.00 -8.30
N ASN A 170 2.45 9.49 -7.40
CA ASN A 170 2.75 8.21 -6.78
C ASN A 170 2.65 7.12 -7.85
N ALA A 171 3.78 6.49 -8.17
CA ALA A 171 3.91 5.52 -9.24
C ALA A 171 3.75 4.06 -8.77
N GLY A 172 3.20 3.82 -7.58
CA GLY A 172 2.78 2.48 -7.17
C GLY A 172 1.76 1.89 -8.15
N VAL A 173 0.85 2.73 -8.63
CA VAL A 173 0.02 2.48 -9.80
C VAL A 173 0.45 3.46 -10.90
N ILE A 174 0.88 2.95 -12.04
CA ILE A 174 1.19 3.78 -13.21
C ILE A 174 0.90 3.00 -14.50
N GLY A 175 0.24 3.62 -15.46
CA GLY A 175 -0.10 2.94 -16.71
C GLY A 175 -0.83 3.84 -17.69
N GLY A 176 -1.35 3.24 -18.76
CA GLY A 176 -2.17 3.93 -19.73
C GLY A 176 -1.93 3.47 -21.17
N LYS A 177 -2.42 4.30 -22.11
CA LYS A 177 -2.30 4.11 -23.56
C LYS A 177 -1.30 5.05 -24.22
N ASN A 178 -0.78 6.03 -23.48
CA ASN A 178 0.16 7.01 -24.03
C ASN A 178 1.61 6.48 -23.96
N PHE A 179 1.99 5.60 -24.88
CA PHE A 179 3.33 4.99 -24.89
C PHE A 179 4.44 6.01 -25.12
N GLN A 180 4.15 7.14 -25.78
CA GLN A 180 5.14 8.20 -25.97
C GLN A 180 5.55 8.84 -24.66
N PHE A 181 4.60 9.01 -23.72
CA PHE A 181 4.88 9.49 -22.37
C PHE A 181 5.90 8.58 -21.65
N PHE A 182 5.68 7.25 -21.68
CA PHE A 182 6.57 6.31 -20.99
C PHE A 182 7.96 6.26 -21.61
N LYS A 183 8.05 6.36 -22.96
CA LYS A 183 9.34 6.45 -23.66
C LYS A 183 10.06 7.77 -23.32
N GLU A 184 9.37 8.90 -23.34
CA GLU A 184 9.95 10.20 -22.97
C GLU A 184 10.44 10.20 -21.52
N LEU A 185 9.65 9.64 -20.59
CA LEU A 185 10.01 9.53 -19.17
C LEU A 185 11.29 8.69 -19.00
N TYR A 186 11.34 7.51 -19.64
CA TYR A 186 12.52 6.63 -19.59
C TYR A 186 13.76 7.32 -20.15
N GLU A 187 13.71 7.91 -21.34
CA GLU A 187 14.87 8.53 -21.99
C GLU A 187 15.40 9.71 -21.17
N LYS A 188 14.51 10.57 -20.65
CA LYS A 188 14.93 11.69 -19.80
C LYS A 188 15.50 11.25 -18.46
N ALA A 189 14.91 10.23 -17.83
CA ALA A 189 15.43 9.64 -16.60
C ALA A 189 16.80 9.01 -16.83
N LYS A 190 16.97 8.29 -17.95
CA LYS A 190 18.25 7.69 -18.33
C LYS A 190 19.35 8.75 -18.49
N VAL A 191 19.10 9.83 -19.23
CA VAL A 191 20.06 10.93 -19.38
C VAL A 191 20.38 11.58 -18.03
N LEU A 192 19.36 11.85 -17.19
CA LEU A 192 19.55 12.40 -15.85
C LEU A 192 20.43 11.52 -14.96
N ILE A 193 20.21 10.19 -15.02
CA ILE A 193 20.99 9.21 -14.26
C ILE A 193 22.43 9.14 -14.78
N GLU A 194 22.62 8.89 -16.09
CA GLU A 194 23.93 8.60 -16.69
C GLU A 194 24.87 9.80 -16.64
N SER A 195 24.35 11.02 -16.83
CA SER A 195 25.17 12.25 -16.78
C SER A 195 25.63 12.62 -15.37
N ASN A 196 24.98 12.13 -14.32
CA ASN A 196 25.19 12.60 -12.94
C ASN A 196 25.61 11.49 -11.96
N GLN A 197 26.05 10.30 -12.43
CA GLN A 197 26.37 9.16 -11.56
C GLN A 197 27.42 9.47 -10.48
N HIS A 198 28.38 10.34 -10.79
CA HIS A 198 29.47 10.70 -9.88
C HIS A 198 29.00 11.50 -8.65
N HIS A 199 27.75 12.02 -8.66
CA HIS A 199 27.13 12.66 -7.52
C HIS A 199 26.40 11.71 -6.56
N PHE A 200 26.25 10.42 -6.89
CA PHE A 200 25.45 9.48 -6.10
C PHE A 200 25.93 9.27 -4.67
N ASN A 201 27.22 9.51 -4.39
CA ASN A 201 27.74 9.48 -3.03
C ASN A 201 27.36 10.71 -2.18
N ASN A 202 26.86 11.78 -2.81
CA ASN A 202 26.54 13.05 -2.17
C ASN A 202 25.05 13.28 -1.98
N ILE A 203 24.20 12.36 -2.46
CA ILE A 203 22.73 12.46 -2.38
C ILE A 203 22.14 11.20 -1.75
N ASP A 204 20.89 11.34 -1.30
CA ASP A 204 20.06 10.17 -1.02
C ASP A 204 19.54 9.59 -2.34
N VAL A 205 20.17 8.50 -2.79
CA VAL A 205 19.77 7.82 -4.05
C VAL A 205 18.38 7.20 -3.93
N GLY A 206 17.90 6.86 -2.73
CA GLY A 206 16.53 6.41 -2.49
C GLY A 206 15.52 7.51 -2.89
N ILE A 207 15.75 8.74 -2.42
CA ILE A 207 14.94 9.91 -2.81
C ILE A 207 15.15 10.27 -4.28
N PHE A 208 16.35 10.09 -4.83
CA PHE A 208 16.61 10.35 -6.24
C PHE A 208 15.78 9.45 -7.15
N ASN A 209 15.52 8.19 -6.77
CA ASN A 209 14.61 7.32 -7.51
C ASN A 209 13.22 7.96 -7.66
N THR A 210 12.65 8.48 -6.59
CA THR A 210 11.33 9.11 -6.65
C THR A 210 11.33 10.41 -7.47
N ILE A 211 12.45 11.11 -7.56
CA ILE A 211 12.58 12.30 -8.41
C ILE A 211 12.54 11.92 -9.90
N PHE A 212 13.36 10.96 -10.35
CA PHE A 212 13.40 10.64 -11.77
C PHE A 212 12.21 9.77 -12.24
N GLU A 213 11.52 9.09 -11.33
CA GLU A 213 10.32 8.31 -11.63
C GLU A 213 9.06 9.18 -11.48
N GLN A 214 8.82 9.71 -10.29
CA GLN A 214 7.53 10.28 -9.90
C GLN A 214 7.43 11.78 -10.21
N GLN A 215 8.43 12.58 -9.80
CA GLN A 215 8.42 14.02 -10.05
C GLN A 215 8.62 14.32 -11.54
N LEU A 216 9.54 13.64 -12.22
CA LEU A 216 9.75 13.79 -13.66
C LEU A 216 8.52 13.33 -14.45
N GLY A 217 7.88 12.25 -14.03
CA GLY A 217 6.62 11.79 -14.62
C GLY A 217 5.52 12.84 -14.54
N TYR A 218 5.33 13.45 -13.37
CA TYR A 218 4.39 14.57 -13.19
C TYR A 218 4.73 15.75 -14.12
N ALA A 219 6.00 16.14 -14.16
CA ALA A 219 6.45 17.29 -14.96
C ALA A 219 6.26 17.08 -16.47
N ILE A 220 6.50 15.87 -16.97
CA ILE A 220 6.27 15.51 -18.38
C ILE A 220 4.77 15.47 -18.70
N ALA A 221 3.96 14.91 -17.83
CA ALA A 221 2.51 14.86 -18.02
C ALA A 221 1.91 16.28 -18.07
N GLU A 222 2.34 17.17 -17.15
CA GLU A 222 1.93 18.60 -17.16
C GLU A 222 2.37 19.33 -18.42
N LYS A 223 3.64 19.16 -18.84
CA LYS A 223 4.18 19.78 -20.06
C LYS A 223 3.39 19.36 -21.30
N ASN A 224 3.03 18.09 -21.39
CA ASN A 224 2.34 17.54 -22.55
C ASN A 224 0.81 17.66 -22.47
N ASN A 225 0.27 18.31 -21.42
CA ASN A 225 -1.16 18.47 -21.14
C ASN A 225 -1.92 17.14 -21.19
N LEU A 226 -1.35 16.08 -20.61
CA LEU A 226 -1.97 14.76 -20.60
C LEU A 226 -3.17 14.73 -19.65
N LYS A 227 -4.21 13.99 -20.05
CA LYS A 227 -5.33 13.68 -19.18
C LYS A 227 -4.94 12.53 -18.25
N VAL A 228 -4.73 12.83 -16.99
CA VAL A 228 -4.32 11.88 -15.96
C VAL A 228 -5.52 11.46 -15.13
N GLN A 229 -5.77 10.16 -15.05
CA GLN A 229 -6.69 9.61 -14.04
C GLN A 229 -5.89 9.33 -12.77
N TYR A 230 -6.42 9.75 -11.63
CA TYR A 230 -5.90 9.39 -10.31
C TYR A 230 -6.79 8.32 -9.68
N LEU A 231 -6.18 7.29 -9.10
CA LEU A 231 -6.91 6.28 -8.33
C LEU A 231 -7.49 6.90 -7.06
N PHE A 232 -6.76 7.85 -6.46
CA PHE A 232 -7.20 8.69 -5.36
C PHE A 232 -7.05 10.15 -5.77
N GLU A 233 -8.17 10.90 -5.77
CA GLU A 233 -8.21 12.27 -6.30
C GLU A 233 -7.49 13.27 -5.38
N ASP A 234 -7.48 13.01 -4.07
CA ASP A 234 -6.87 13.90 -3.10
C ASP A 234 -5.34 13.85 -3.13
N VAL A 235 -4.71 15.02 -2.96
CA VAL A 235 -3.30 15.10 -2.63
C VAL A 235 -3.14 14.61 -1.19
N GLN A 236 -2.70 13.39 -1.04
CA GLN A 236 -2.63 12.75 0.27
C GLN A 236 -1.25 12.99 0.92
N PRO A 237 -1.16 13.87 1.91
CA PRO A 237 0.02 13.93 2.78
C PRO A 237 0.07 12.74 3.75
N ASN A 238 -1.06 12.02 3.92
CA ASN A 238 -1.24 10.96 4.90
C ASN A 238 -1.66 9.67 4.18
N PHE A 239 -0.76 8.68 4.15
CA PHE A 239 -0.99 7.40 3.46
C PHE A 239 -1.78 6.38 4.29
N VAL A 240 -2.41 6.79 5.40
CA VAL A 240 -3.10 5.86 6.32
C VAL A 240 -4.18 5.07 5.59
N GLU A 241 -4.97 5.71 4.74
CA GLU A 241 -6.08 5.07 4.04
C GLU A 241 -5.65 3.96 3.07
N ILE A 242 -4.49 4.13 2.40
CA ILE A 242 -3.99 3.14 1.43
C ILE A 242 -3.23 1.97 2.06
N ILE A 243 -3.02 2.00 3.38
CA ILE A 243 -2.37 0.93 4.13
C ILE A 243 -3.29 0.28 5.17
N ASP A 244 -4.56 0.68 5.21
CA ASP A 244 -5.53 0.21 6.20
C ASP A 244 -6.16 -1.13 5.76
N PHE A 245 -5.57 -2.23 6.22
CA PHE A 245 -6.08 -3.57 5.99
C PHE A 245 -7.44 -3.85 6.65
N SER A 246 -7.84 -3.06 7.66
CA SER A 246 -9.10 -3.30 8.37
C SER A 246 -10.32 -2.96 7.51
N THR A 247 -10.17 -2.08 6.53
CA THR A 247 -11.24 -1.64 5.62
C THR A 247 -11.47 -2.58 4.43
N ILE A 248 -10.59 -3.57 4.21
CA ILE A 248 -10.63 -4.49 3.07
C ILE A 248 -11.53 -5.70 3.36
N PRO A 249 -12.36 -6.12 2.40
CA PRO A 249 -12.65 -5.53 1.09
C PRO A 249 -13.86 -4.59 1.10
N LEU A 250 -14.42 -4.27 2.25
CA LEU A 250 -15.74 -3.65 2.37
C LEU A 250 -15.73 -2.18 1.93
N ILE A 251 -14.81 -1.38 2.45
CA ILE A 251 -14.68 0.07 2.15
C ILE A 251 -13.63 0.30 1.07
N SER A 252 -12.43 -0.24 1.26
CA SER A 252 -11.35 -0.18 0.28
C SER A 252 -11.19 -1.50 -0.48
N LYS A 253 -10.77 -1.41 -1.75
CA LYS A 253 -10.43 -2.56 -2.60
C LYS A 253 -8.94 -2.60 -2.94
N PHE A 254 -8.16 -1.74 -2.29
CA PHE A 254 -6.78 -1.49 -2.64
C PHE A 254 -5.93 -1.25 -1.40
N ILE A 255 -4.78 -1.89 -1.33
CA ILE A 255 -3.72 -1.65 -0.33
C ILE A 255 -2.41 -1.45 -1.06
N HIS A 256 -1.66 -0.44 -0.67
CA HIS A 256 -0.27 -0.24 -1.07
C HIS A 256 0.62 -0.12 0.16
N CYS A 257 1.37 -1.16 0.49
CA CYS A 257 2.30 -1.16 1.63
C CYS A 257 3.57 -0.36 1.33
N ILE A 258 3.47 0.97 1.32
CA ILE A 258 4.60 1.85 1.05
C ILE A 258 5.54 2.00 2.25
N GLY A 259 6.82 2.19 1.98
CA GLY A 259 7.84 2.70 2.91
C GLY A 259 7.76 2.13 4.34
N PHE A 260 7.31 2.96 5.26
CA PHE A 260 7.21 2.63 6.69
C PHE A 260 6.18 1.54 7.01
N ALA A 261 5.12 1.40 6.19
CA ALA A 261 4.09 0.38 6.41
C ALA A 261 4.66 -1.03 6.34
N LYS A 262 5.69 -1.27 5.52
CA LYS A 262 6.39 -2.56 5.42
C LYS A 262 7.04 -3.01 6.74
N LYS A 263 7.33 -2.08 7.65
CA LYS A 263 7.93 -2.36 8.96
C LYS A 263 6.90 -2.56 10.06
N SER A 264 5.62 -2.37 9.75
CA SER A 264 4.52 -2.59 10.69
C SER A 264 4.33 -4.08 10.95
N VAL A 265 4.34 -4.47 12.23
CA VAL A 265 4.02 -5.86 12.65
C VAL A 265 2.62 -6.23 12.20
N PHE A 266 1.67 -5.30 12.30
CA PHE A 266 0.30 -5.50 11.83
C PHE A 266 0.22 -5.75 10.33
N ALA A 267 0.91 -4.95 9.50
CA ALA A 267 0.90 -5.17 8.06
C ALA A 267 1.49 -6.54 7.68
N CYS A 268 2.58 -6.95 8.36
CA CYS A 268 3.18 -8.27 8.19
C CYS A 268 2.21 -9.41 8.59
N GLU A 269 1.53 -9.27 9.73
CA GLU A 269 0.48 -10.20 10.18
C GLU A 269 -0.64 -10.30 9.13
N GLN A 270 -1.13 -9.16 8.63
CA GLN A 270 -2.23 -9.13 7.67
C GLN A 270 -1.87 -9.74 6.32
N ILE A 271 -0.64 -9.54 5.81
CA ILE A 271 -0.19 -10.17 4.58
C ILE A 271 -0.16 -11.70 4.73
N GLU A 272 0.40 -12.19 5.82
CA GLU A 272 0.45 -13.63 6.11
C GLU A 272 -0.94 -14.23 6.28
N ALA A 273 -1.78 -13.60 7.10
CA ALA A 273 -3.15 -14.07 7.37
C ALA A 273 -4.02 -14.06 6.11
N ARG A 274 -3.95 -13.00 5.29
CA ARG A 274 -4.71 -12.94 4.03
C ARG A 274 -4.22 -13.93 3.00
N LEU A 275 -2.90 -14.17 2.91
CA LEU A 275 -2.36 -15.21 2.05
C LEU A 275 -2.86 -16.59 2.48
N GLN A 276 -2.88 -16.87 3.79
CA GLN A 276 -3.38 -18.12 4.34
C GLN A 276 -4.89 -18.28 4.16
N TYR A 277 -5.67 -17.22 4.36
CA TYR A 277 -7.12 -17.24 4.23
C TYR A 277 -7.58 -17.40 2.78
N HIS A 278 -7.03 -16.58 1.87
CA HIS A 278 -7.48 -16.57 0.48
C HIS A 278 -6.84 -17.65 -0.40
N PHE A 279 -5.65 -18.15 -0.03
CA PHE A 279 -4.86 -19.11 -0.83
C PHE A 279 -4.23 -20.19 0.06
N PRO A 280 -5.02 -20.93 0.85
CA PRO A 280 -4.51 -21.83 1.90
C PRO A 280 -3.57 -22.91 1.39
N GLU A 281 -3.87 -23.54 0.25
CA GLU A 281 -3.03 -24.60 -0.33
C GLU A 281 -1.69 -24.04 -0.82
N TYR A 282 -1.72 -22.88 -1.48
CA TYR A 282 -0.50 -22.20 -1.92
C TYR A 282 0.36 -21.77 -0.72
N TYR A 283 -0.25 -21.14 0.31
CA TYR A 283 0.44 -20.73 1.53
C TYR A 283 1.15 -21.93 2.21
N LYS A 284 0.44 -23.04 2.40
CA LYS A 284 0.96 -24.25 3.03
C LYS A 284 2.13 -24.82 2.24
N HIS A 285 1.99 -24.91 0.91
CA HIS A 285 3.05 -25.39 0.02
C HIS A 285 4.29 -24.49 0.10
N LEU A 286 4.10 -23.18 -0.10
CA LEU A 286 5.16 -22.19 -0.08
C LEU A 286 5.89 -22.14 1.26
N LYS A 287 5.16 -22.09 2.37
CA LYS A 287 5.71 -22.08 3.72
C LYS A 287 6.63 -23.29 3.95
N ASN A 288 6.15 -24.49 3.64
CA ASN A 288 6.92 -25.72 3.82
C ASN A 288 8.17 -25.77 2.94
N LYS A 289 8.10 -25.27 1.71
CA LYS A 289 9.24 -25.17 0.79
C LYS A 289 10.28 -24.17 1.32
N LEU A 290 9.83 -22.99 1.71
CA LEU A 290 10.72 -21.91 2.18
C LEU A 290 11.35 -22.23 3.53
N HIS A 291 10.62 -22.86 4.46
CA HIS A 291 11.19 -23.30 5.74
C HIS A 291 12.33 -24.29 5.55
N LYS A 292 12.21 -25.23 4.60
CA LYS A 292 13.28 -26.19 4.27
C LYS A 292 14.52 -25.50 3.67
N LEU A 293 14.33 -24.51 2.83
CA LEU A 293 15.41 -23.78 2.15
C LEU A 293 16.07 -22.72 3.05
N PHE A 294 15.31 -22.12 3.93
CA PHE A 294 15.71 -20.99 4.78
C PHE A 294 15.29 -21.22 6.24
N PRO A 295 15.82 -22.25 6.94
CA PRO A 295 15.34 -22.65 8.26
C PRO A 295 15.50 -21.59 9.35
N ASN A 296 16.37 -20.60 9.14
CA ASN A 296 16.66 -19.52 10.10
C ASN A 296 15.94 -18.21 9.80
N GLU A 297 15.09 -18.15 8.77
CA GLU A 297 14.39 -16.92 8.35
C GLU A 297 12.97 -16.79 8.93
N GLY A 298 12.59 -17.68 9.85
CA GLY A 298 11.32 -17.58 10.60
C GLY A 298 10.07 -17.98 9.81
N PHE A 299 10.20 -18.80 8.75
CA PHE A 299 9.04 -19.31 8.00
C PHE A 299 8.19 -20.30 8.81
N ASP A 300 8.72 -20.88 9.88
CA ASP A 300 8.04 -21.71 10.85
C ASP A 300 7.30 -20.93 11.94
N ASN A 301 7.65 -19.65 12.14
CA ASN A 301 6.93 -18.79 13.07
C ASN A 301 5.54 -18.48 12.52
N GLU A 302 4.51 -18.95 13.20
CA GLU A 302 3.11 -18.77 12.84
C GLU A 302 2.46 -17.67 13.69
N ILE A 303 1.41 -17.08 13.15
CA ILE A 303 0.48 -16.28 13.95
C ILE A 303 -0.16 -17.22 14.97
N GLU A 304 -0.27 -16.79 16.21
CA GLU A 304 -0.87 -17.57 17.28
C GLU A 304 -2.30 -17.99 16.88
N ALA A 305 -2.65 -19.27 17.10
CA ALA A 305 -3.87 -19.87 16.55
C ALA A 305 -5.17 -19.15 16.96
N SER A 306 -5.27 -18.68 18.21
CA SER A 306 -6.43 -17.95 18.69
C SER A 306 -6.54 -16.56 18.02
N ARG A 307 -5.41 -15.90 17.79
CA ARG A 307 -5.35 -14.64 17.05
C ARG A 307 -5.73 -14.85 15.59
N LEU A 308 -5.19 -15.86 14.96
CA LEU A 308 -5.49 -16.20 13.57
C LEU A 308 -6.98 -16.50 13.36
N GLN A 309 -7.61 -17.22 14.28
CA GLN A 309 -9.05 -17.49 14.21
C GLN A 309 -9.86 -16.20 14.28
N LYS A 310 -9.56 -15.28 15.20
CA LYS A 310 -10.22 -13.97 15.28
C LYS A 310 -10.06 -13.15 14.00
N ILE A 311 -8.86 -13.20 13.38
CA ILE A 311 -8.62 -12.54 12.09
C ILE A 311 -9.51 -13.16 11.00
N PHE A 312 -9.62 -14.47 10.93
CA PHE A 312 -10.46 -15.16 9.96
C PHE A 312 -11.94 -14.90 10.18
N ASP A 313 -12.41 -14.93 11.42
CA ASP A 313 -13.79 -14.56 11.77
C ASP A 313 -14.12 -13.14 11.34
N PHE A 314 -13.15 -12.21 11.48
CA PHE A 314 -13.29 -10.84 10.99
C PHE A 314 -13.33 -10.79 9.45
N TYR A 315 -12.49 -11.55 8.75
CA TYR A 315 -12.54 -11.60 7.28
C TYR A 315 -13.86 -12.17 6.78
N ASP A 316 -14.35 -13.26 7.40
CA ASP A 316 -15.66 -13.82 7.08
C ASP A 316 -16.77 -12.77 7.30
N PHE A 317 -16.70 -12.03 8.39
CA PHE A 317 -17.65 -10.94 8.67
C PHE A 317 -17.63 -9.88 7.57
N VAL A 318 -16.47 -9.28 7.25
CA VAL A 318 -16.41 -8.17 6.28
C VAL A 318 -16.63 -8.62 4.83
N GLU A 319 -16.35 -9.87 4.48
CA GLU A 319 -16.60 -10.40 3.13
C GLU A 319 -18.08 -10.76 2.89
N ASN A 320 -18.83 -11.04 3.96
CA ASN A 320 -20.24 -11.39 3.89
C ASN A 320 -21.19 -10.25 4.33
N THR A 321 -20.66 -9.06 4.60
CA THR A 321 -21.43 -7.89 5.04
C THR A 321 -21.41 -6.82 3.97
N THR A 322 -22.55 -6.15 3.74
CA THR A 322 -22.62 -4.96 2.91
C THR A 322 -22.31 -3.69 3.73
N PRO A 323 -21.95 -2.56 3.08
CA PRO A 323 -21.77 -1.28 3.80
C PRO A 323 -23.05 -0.85 4.57
N GLU A 324 -24.22 -1.14 4.05
CA GLU A 324 -25.51 -0.83 4.71
C GLU A 324 -25.74 -1.70 5.95
N GLU A 325 -25.46 -3.00 5.85
CA GLU A 325 -25.52 -3.91 7.00
C GLU A 325 -24.48 -3.53 8.07
N LEU A 326 -23.27 -3.14 7.67
CA LEU A 326 -22.25 -2.68 8.59
C LEU A 326 -22.67 -1.43 9.36
N LEU A 327 -23.33 -0.46 8.68
CA LEU A 327 -23.87 0.74 9.34
C LEU A 327 -24.85 0.40 10.47
N ASN A 328 -25.59 -0.70 10.32
CA ASN A 328 -26.59 -1.17 11.27
C ASN A 328 -26.06 -2.23 12.24
N THR A 329 -24.84 -2.72 12.05
CA THR A 329 -24.18 -3.65 12.98
C THR A 329 -23.89 -2.93 14.28
N LYS A 330 -24.24 -3.58 15.40
CA LYS A 330 -23.94 -3.06 16.73
C LYS A 330 -22.53 -3.45 17.16
N PHE A 331 -21.84 -2.48 17.74
CA PHE A 331 -20.52 -2.66 18.35
C PHE A 331 -20.60 -2.27 19.82
N SER A 332 -19.81 -2.93 20.63
CA SER A 332 -19.59 -2.56 22.03
C SER A 332 -18.10 -2.55 22.37
N LEU A 333 -17.75 -1.92 23.48
CA LEU A 333 -16.38 -2.01 24.00
C LEU A 333 -16.07 -3.46 24.39
N ASN A 334 -14.87 -3.90 24.01
CA ASN A 334 -14.35 -5.16 24.52
C ASN A 334 -14.18 -5.08 26.05
N LYS A 335 -14.72 -6.05 26.76
CA LYS A 335 -14.69 -6.13 28.24
C LYS A 335 -13.29 -6.19 28.84
N ASP A 336 -12.27 -6.53 28.04
CA ASP A 336 -10.87 -6.55 28.46
C ASP A 336 -10.22 -5.16 28.43
N CYS A 337 -10.93 -4.14 27.90
CA CYS A 337 -10.51 -2.75 27.94
C CYS A 337 -10.89 -2.11 29.29
N ILE A 338 -10.02 -1.27 29.81
CA ILE A 338 -10.23 -0.59 31.10
C ILE A 338 -10.30 0.92 30.85
N ILE A 339 -11.44 1.55 31.19
CA ILE A 339 -11.58 3.00 31.16
C ILE A 339 -11.34 3.58 32.54
N ASP A 340 -10.44 4.56 32.62
CA ASP A 340 -10.25 5.37 33.82
C ASP A 340 -11.03 6.68 33.67
N PHE A 341 -12.24 6.72 34.26
CA PHE A 341 -13.11 7.89 34.26
C PHE A 341 -12.63 9.00 35.20
N ASN A 342 -11.69 8.70 36.12
CA ASN A 342 -11.17 9.68 37.09
C ASN A 342 -9.91 10.40 36.54
N ALA A 343 -9.31 9.92 35.47
CA ALA A 343 -8.21 10.61 34.82
C ALA A 343 -8.72 11.85 34.07
N ASP A 344 -7.90 12.90 34.03
CA ASP A 344 -8.15 14.12 33.25
C ASP A 344 -6.96 14.38 32.30
N PRO A 345 -7.12 14.17 30.99
CA PRO A 345 -8.30 13.60 30.33
C PRO A 345 -8.52 12.09 30.61
N MET A 346 -9.77 11.62 30.50
CA MET A 346 -10.10 10.19 30.59
C MET A 346 -9.24 9.33 29.67
N THR A 347 -9.00 8.10 30.07
CA THR A 347 -8.13 7.18 29.30
C THR A 347 -8.75 5.81 29.14
N ILE A 348 -8.34 5.12 28.08
CA ILE A 348 -8.61 3.70 27.84
C ILE A 348 -7.30 2.93 27.76
N GLU A 349 -7.20 1.84 28.53
CA GLU A 349 -6.09 0.89 28.48
C GLU A 349 -6.55 -0.40 27.80
N PHE A 350 -5.71 -0.94 26.92
CA PHE A 350 -5.98 -2.18 26.19
C PHE A 350 -4.67 -2.89 25.83
N THR A 351 -4.77 -4.15 25.47
CA THR A 351 -3.62 -4.92 24.97
C THR A 351 -3.65 -4.94 23.45
N ILE A 352 -2.56 -4.51 22.81
CA ILE A 352 -2.42 -4.56 21.35
C ILE A 352 -2.26 -6.04 20.93
N PRO A 353 -3.21 -6.61 20.15
CA PRO A 353 -3.28 -8.06 19.94
C PRO A 353 -2.06 -8.66 19.25
N TYR A 354 -1.52 -7.98 18.21
CA TYR A 354 -0.39 -8.46 17.41
C TYR A 354 0.98 -8.31 18.10
N SER A 355 1.05 -7.63 19.25
CA SER A 355 2.32 -7.42 19.96
C SER A 355 2.27 -7.86 21.42
N GLY A 356 1.09 -8.09 21.97
CA GLY A 356 0.87 -8.39 23.38
C GLY A 356 1.21 -7.22 24.33
N LYS A 357 1.53 -6.03 23.81
CA LYS A 357 1.88 -4.86 24.60
C LYS A 357 0.65 -4.13 25.08
N LYS A 358 0.66 -3.69 26.35
CA LYS A 358 -0.34 -2.76 26.83
C LYS A 358 -0.11 -1.38 26.23
N ASP A 359 -1.19 -0.74 25.81
CA ASP A 359 -1.22 0.65 25.35
C ASP A 359 -2.31 1.41 26.08
N LYS A 360 -2.17 2.73 26.09
CA LYS A 360 -3.08 3.65 26.74
C LYS A 360 -3.35 4.84 25.83
N LYS A 361 -4.62 5.14 25.61
CA LYS A 361 -5.05 6.29 24.81
C LYS A 361 -5.86 7.26 25.64
N TYR A 362 -5.68 8.57 25.38
CA TYR A 362 -6.57 9.58 25.88
C TYR A 362 -7.88 9.58 25.10
N LEU A 363 -9.00 9.68 25.80
CA LEU A 363 -10.35 9.74 25.21
C LEU A 363 -10.69 11.19 24.85
N GLU A 364 -9.91 11.76 23.90
CA GLU A 364 -10.06 13.10 23.36
C GLU A 364 -10.26 13.04 21.83
N GLY A 365 -10.87 14.08 21.25
CA GLY A 365 -11.14 14.14 19.83
C GLY A 365 -11.91 12.91 19.33
N TRP A 366 -11.45 12.28 18.27
CA TRP A 366 -12.08 11.07 17.72
C TRP A 366 -12.11 9.89 18.70
N HIS A 367 -11.15 9.78 19.61
CA HIS A 367 -11.14 8.69 20.59
C HIS A 367 -12.25 8.84 21.64
N SER A 368 -12.79 10.04 21.89
CA SER A 368 -13.92 10.22 22.81
C SER A 368 -15.19 9.50 22.34
N ILE A 369 -15.30 9.23 21.05
CA ILE A 369 -16.42 8.46 20.46
C ILE A 369 -16.48 7.05 21.03
N LEU A 370 -15.38 6.47 21.51
CA LEU A 370 -15.38 5.17 22.18
C LEU A 370 -16.31 5.11 23.38
N LEU A 371 -16.59 6.25 24.05
CA LEU A 371 -17.53 6.31 25.16
C LEU A 371 -18.98 5.97 24.77
N TYR A 372 -19.37 6.17 23.51
CA TYR A 372 -20.70 5.77 23.04
C TYR A 372 -20.86 4.25 22.91
N PHE A 373 -19.74 3.51 22.84
CA PHE A 373 -19.73 2.05 22.73
C PHE A 373 -19.70 1.34 24.10
N LEU A 374 -19.91 2.07 25.21
CA LEU A 374 -20.12 1.45 26.54
C LEU A 374 -21.36 0.54 26.54
N GLU A 375 -22.37 0.89 25.73
CA GLU A 375 -23.53 0.08 25.42
C GLU A 375 -23.51 -0.28 23.91
N PRO A 376 -24.11 -1.41 23.53
CA PRO A 376 -24.17 -1.79 22.12
C PRO A 376 -24.87 -0.75 21.24
N VAL A 377 -24.13 -0.14 20.31
CA VAL A 377 -24.64 0.91 19.40
C VAL A 377 -24.13 0.68 17.97
N SER A 378 -24.94 1.01 16.98
CA SER A 378 -24.55 0.99 15.56
C SER A 378 -24.05 2.36 15.09
N VAL A 379 -23.29 2.36 13.99
CA VAL A 379 -22.85 3.62 13.37
C VAL A 379 -24.04 4.46 12.90
N GLN A 380 -25.11 3.82 12.43
CA GLN A 380 -26.33 4.53 12.04
C GLN A 380 -27.03 5.19 13.24
N GLU A 381 -27.17 4.49 14.35
CA GLU A 381 -27.73 5.06 15.59
C GLU A 381 -26.91 6.25 16.10
N LEU A 382 -25.57 6.12 16.08
CA LEU A 382 -24.66 7.23 16.44
C LEU A 382 -24.83 8.44 15.51
N TYR A 383 -24.91 8.20 14.20
CA TYR A 383 -25.15 9.28 13.25
C TYR A 383 -26.48 9.99 13.52
N ASP A 384 -27.56 9.23 13.77
CA ASP A 384 -28.90 9.77 14.01
C ASP A 384 -29.00 10.57 15.32
N GLU A 385 -28.12 10.31 16.27
CA GLU A 385 -27.98 11.07 17.50
C GLU A 385 -27.13 12.32 17.27
N LEU A 386 -25.91 12.15 16.78
CA LEU A 386 -24.89 13.21 16.71
C LEU A 386 -25.22 14.28 15.67
N HIS A 387 -25.93 13.95 14.57
CA HIS A 387 -26.30 14.94 13.58
C HIS A 387 -27.32 15.99 14.09
N LYS A 388 -27.94 15.77 15.26
CA LYS A 388 -28.84 16.72 15.92
C LYS A 388 -28.06 17.72 16.80
N ASP A 389 -26.84 17.39 17.17
CA ASP A 389 -25.98 18.21 18.01
C ASP A 389 -25.16 19.21 17.17
N GLN A 390 -25.62 20.48 17.20
CA GLN A 390 -24.99 21.55 16.41
C GLN A 390 -23.58 21.87 16.88
N ASP A 391 -23.27 21.68 18.17
CA ASP A 391 -21.94 21.91 18.71
C ASP A 391 -20.98 20.82 18.25
N PHE A 392 -21.45 19.56 18.25
CA PHE A 392 -20.70 18.43 17.70
C PHE A 392 -20.40 18.64 16.21
N ILE A 393 -21.42 18.95 15.37
CA ILE A 393 -21.26 19.21 13.94
C ILE A 393 -20.26 20.34 13.70
N LYS A 394 -20.36 21.43 14.47
CA LYS A 394 -19.44 22.57 14.37
C LYS A 394 -18.00 22.20 14.72
N GLN A 395 -17.80 21.37 15.72
CA GLN A 395 -16.48 20.88 16.14
C GLN A 395 -15.86 19.97 15.08
N PHE A 396 -16.65 19.12 14.43
CA PHE A 396 -16.19 18.21 13.36
C PHE A 396 -16.09 18.89 11.98
N GLY A 397 -16.79 20.04 11.78
CA GLY A 397 -16.71 20.85 10.58
C GLY A 397 -17.06 20.09 9.30
N GLU A 398 -16.32 20.34 8.22
CA GLU A 398 -16.50 19.67 6.91
C GLU A 398 -16.36 18.13 6.99
N GLY A 399 -15.61 17.63 7.98
CA GLY A 399 -15.47 16.19 8.21
C GLY A 399 -16.77 15.45 8.54
N PHE A 400 -17.82 16.17 8.93
CA PHE A 400 -19.13 15.56 9.23
C PHE A 400 -19.88 15.09 7.98
N VAL A 401 -19.59 15.64 6.81
CA VAL A 401 -20.18 15.20 5.53
C VAL A 401 -19.87 13.71 5.29
N ASP A 402 -18.64 13.28 5.61
CA ASP A 402 -18.16 11.90 5.43
C ASP A 402 -18.19 11.10 6.75
N PHE A 403 -18.98 11.56 7.74
CA PHE A 403 -18.99 10.96 9.08
C PHE A 403 -19.18 9.46 9.05
N LYS A 404 -20.17 8.97 8.30
CA LYS A 404 -20.48 7.54 8.21
C LYS A 404 -19.30 6.73 7.71
N THR A 405 -18.69 7.14 6.60
CA THR A 405 -17.53 6.44 6.02
C THR A 405 -16.34 6.44 6.99
N LYS A 406 -16.03 7.58 7.60
CA LYS A 406 -14.96 7.69 8.60
C LYS A 406 -15.24 6.85 9.84
N MET A 407 -16.49 6.81 10.28
CA MET A 407 -16.87 5.99 11.42
C MET A 407 -16.84 4.50 11.12
N LEU A 408 -17.22 4.08 9.91
CA LEU A 408 -17.06 2.68 9.49
C LEU A 408 -15.58 2.27 9.50
N SER A 409 -14.69 3.09 8.94
CA SER A 409 -13.24 2.83 9.01
C SER A 409 -12.75 2.77 10.47
N PHE A 410 -13.22 3.67 11.31
CA PHE A 410 -12.87 3.70 12.73
C PHE A 410 -13.28 2.42 13.46
N VAL A 411 -14.53 1.97 13.32
CA VAL A 411 -15.00 0.75 14.02
C VAL A 411 -14.29 -0.49 13.51
N LEU A 412 -14.02 -0.59 12.21
CA LEU A 412 -13.27 -1.72 11.64
C LEU A 412 -11.82 -1.74 12.14
N GLU A 413 -11.14 -0.59 12.19
CA GLU A 413 -9.79 -0.47 12.77
C GLU A 413 -9.78 -0.89 14.25
N LYS A 414 -10.75 -0.41 15.04
CA LYS A 414 -10.82 -0.71 16.48
C LYS A 414 -11.22 -2.16 16.75
N THR A 415 -11.92 -2.81 15.82
CA THR A 415 -12.28 -4.23 15.93
C THR A 415 -11.11 -5.13 15.52
N LEU A 416 -10.55 -4.96 14.34
CA LEU A 416 -9.48 -5.84 13.82
C LEU A 416 -8.11 -5.52 14.40
N LEU A 417 -7.70 -4.25 14.32
CA LEU A 417 -6.31 -3.86 14.63
C LEU A 417 -6.05 -3.85 16.13
N LEU A 418 -6.98 -3.32 16.93
CA LEU A 418 -6.76 -3.06 18.34
C LEU A 418 -7.62 -3.92 19.28
N GLU A 419 -8.64 -4.60 18.77
CA GLU A 419 -9.62 -5.35 19.56
C GLU A 419 -10.22 -4.52 20.74
N ILE A 420 -10.33 -3.20 20.56
CA ILE A 420 -11.00 -2.30 21.52
C ILE A 420 -12.51 -2.45 21.40
N LEU A 421 -13.00 -2.66 20.17
CA LEU A 421 -14.40 -2.93 19.89
C LEU A 421 -14.61 -4.38 19.50
N GLN A 422 -15.79 -4.88 19.76
CA GLN A 422 -16.28 -6.18 19.30
C GLN A 422 -17.65 -6.00 18.64
N THR A 423 -17.97 -6.87 17.69
CA THR A 423 -19.32 -6.95 17.12
C THR A 423 -20.25 -7.66 18.12
N GLU A 424 -21.44 -7.11 18.33
CA GLU A 424 -22.46 -7.82 19.08
C GLU A 424 -23.15 -8.86 18.19
N PRO A 425 -23.43 -10.06 18.71
CA PRO A 425 -24.17 -11.05 17.96
C PRO A 425 -25.56 -10.50 17.58
N ILE A 426 -25.92 -10.62 16.30
CA ILE A 426 -27.27 -10.34 15.86
C ILE A 426 -28.17 -11.33 16.60
N ILE A 427 -28.93 -10.85 17.57
CA ILE A 427 -29.96 -11.65 18.21
C ILE A 427 -31.07 -11.84 17.14
N VAL A 428 -30.95 -12.93 16.38
CA VAL A 428 -32.06 -13.36 15.51
C VAL A 428 -33.18 -13.75 16.49
N SER A 429 -34.16 -12.87 16.67
CA SER A 429 -35.38 -13.21 17.37
C SER A 429 -35.98 -14.41 16.64
N GLN A 430 -35.95 -15.57 17.25
CA GLN A 430 -36.69 -16.72 16.73
C GLN A 430 -38.15 -16.28 16.55
N PRO A 431 -38.77 -16.49 15.39
CA PRO A 431 -40.20 -16.21 15.24
C PRO A 431 -40.94 -17.07 16.26
N VAL A 432 -41.74 -16.40 17.07
CA VAL A 432 -42.68 -16.99 18.06
C VAL A 432 -43.75 -17.84 17.36
#